data_0aec9848f5fa0f436639279be13a1812
#
_entry.id   0aec9848f5fa0f436639279be13a1812
#
_cell.length_a   1.000
_cell.length_b   1.000
_cell.length_c   1.000
_cell.angle_alpha   90.00
_cell.angle_beta   90.00
_cell.angle_gamma   90.00
#
_symmetry.space_group_name_H-M   'P 1'
#
loop_
_entity.id
_entity.type
_entity.pdbx_description
1 polymer ?
#
loop_
_entity_poly.entity_id
_entity_poly.type
_entity_poly.pdbx_seq_one_letter_code
_entity_poly.pdbx_strand_id
1 'polypeptide(L)'
;MLTFDIDAESCMLAEGRRYAQQPGLMSHQAFGPKVGVPRILRVLRAEDVRATFFVPGLTAERYPDLIRRIIDEGHEVGHHSHSHRAPLELSEGEERLDFERGMEALDRLGIRPRGHRSALWAATWETAAIAVEFGMDYESNMMDNDRPYVLETGGGTIVEVPPHWSWDDFPQYAYLWDPDVGKNVVAPSQALKVWAEELDAMREWGAALVLNAHPFLSGRASRVRAIRDLIRLARDWGDVAVLSASELADRARTDPAIERRNNDPIHVDPNVYPHE
;
A
#
# COMPACT_ATOMS: atom_id res chain seq x y z
N MET A 1 -1.63 2.06 -11.31
CA MET A 1 -0.47 1.98 -10.39
C MET A 1 -0.38 0.56 -9.82
N LEU A 2 0.82 0.03 -9.65
CA LEU A 2 1.04 -1.31 -9.09
C LEU A 2 1.83 -1.18 -7.79
N THR A 3 1.27 -1.66 -6.68
CA THR A 3 1.85 -1.55 -5.35
C THR A 3 1.90 -2.88 -4.62
N PHE A 4 2.87 -2.99 -3.70
CA PHE A 4 3.04 -4.16 -2.85
C PHE A 4 3.32 -3.70 -1.42
N ASP A 5 2.51 -4.15 -0.47
CA ASP A 5 2.74 -3.92 0.95
C ASP A 5 3.52 -5.12 1.51
N ILE A 6 4.79 -4.88 1.91
CA ILE A 6 5.69 -5.95 2.40
C ILE A 6 5.59 -6.04 3.92
N ASP A 7 4.42 -6.36 4.43
CA ASP A 7 4.17 -6.41 5.88
C ASP A 7 5.02 -7.47 6.56
N ALA A 8 5.22 -8.60 5.89
CA ALA A 8 5.92 -9.74 6.47
C ALA A 8 5.31 -10.10 7.84
N GLU A 9 6.13 -10.37 8.84
CA GLU A 9 5.66 -10.74 10.16
C GLU A 9 5.06 -9.56 10.95
N SER A 10 5.32 -8.31 10.53
CA SER A 10 4.91 -7.12 11.29
C SER A 10 3.39 -7.02 11.42
N CYS A 11 2.61 -7.36 10.39
CA CYS A 11 1.16 -7.31 10.47
C CYS A 11 0.59 -8.24 11.56
N MET A 12 1.14 -9.43 11.73
CA MET A 12 0.67 -10.33 12.80
C MET A 12 1.21 -9.97 14.18
N LEU A 13 2.41 -9.38 14.23
CA LEU A 13 2.96 -8.87 15.49
C LEU A 13 2.19 -7.64 15.98
N ALA A 14 1.65 -6.83 15.09
CA ALA A 14 0.77 -5.71 15.41
C ALA A 14 -0.52 -6.19 16.11
N GLU A 15 -1.11 -7.30 15.64
CA GLU A 15 -2.27 -7.92 16.29
C GLU A 15 -1.98 -8.49 17.69
N GLY A 16 -0.72 -8.74 17.99
CA GLY A 16 -0.30 -9.14 19.32
C GLY A 16 1.00 -9.96 19.35
N ARG A 17 1.88 -9.60 20.28
CA ARG A 17 3.18 -10.28 20.45
C ARG A 17 3.09 -11.79 20.69
N ARG A 18 1.92 -12.31 21.11
CA ARG A 18 1.67 -13.76 21.29
C ARG A 18 1.86 -14.54 19.99
N TYR A 19 1.58 -13.92 18.85
CA TYR A 19 1.69 -14.54 17.53
C TYR A 19 3.14 -14.87 17.13
N ALA A 20 4.12 -14.22 17.74
CA ALA A 20 5.52 -14.59 17.58
C ALA A 20 5.82 -16.05 18.00
N GLN A 21 4.98 -16.63 18.85
CA GLN A 21 5.12 -18.03 19.31
C GLN A 21 4.41 -19.04 18.39
N GLN A 22 3.82 -18.59 17.27
CA GLN A 22 3.12 -19.45 16.31
C GLN A 22 3.98 -19.63 15.05
N PRO A 23 4.84 -20.68 14.98
CA PRO A 23 5.78 -20.84 13.86
C PRO A 23 5.08 -21.03 12.50
N GLY A 24 3.90 -21.64 12.47
CA GLY A 24 3.10 -21.79 11.25
C GLY A 24 2.67 -20.43 10.70
N LEU A 25 2.13 -19.55 11.54
CA LEU A 25 1.71 -18.21 11.17
C LEU A 25 2.91 -17.34 10.77
N MET A 26 3.97 -17.32 11.58
CA MET A 26 5.18 -16.56 11.26
C MET A 26 5.82 -17.01 9.95
N SER A 27 5.84 -18.33 9.68
CA SER A 27 6.35 -18.85 8.41
C SER A 27 5.47 -18.49 7.21
N HIS A 28 4.14 -18.39 7.41
CA HIS A 28 3.21 -17.93 6.38
C HIS A 28 3.52 -16.49 5.98
N GLN A 29 3.75 -15.61 6.94
CA GLN A 29 4.11 -14.21 6.69
C GLN A 29 5.51 -14.09 6.07
N ALA A 30 6.50 -14.82 6.61
CA ALA A 30 7.87 -14.86 6.09
C ALA A 30 7.98 -15.38 4.65
N PHE A 31 6.95 -16.07 4.13
CA PHE A 31 6.90 -16.45 2.72
C PHE A 31 6.96 -15.22 1.81
N GLY A 32 6.33 -14.09 2.20
CA GLY A 32 6.36 -12.84 1.46
C GLY A 32 7.78 -12.42 1.10
N PRO A 33 8.60 -12.02 2.07
CA PRO A 33 9.98 -11.59 1.80
C PRO A 33 10.89 -12.69 1.26
N LYS A 34 10.72 -13.95 1.68
CA LYS A 34 11.64 -15.04 1.29
C LYS A 34 11.40 -15.61 -0.10
N VAL A 35 10.14 -15.66 -0.54
CA VAL A 35 9.75 -16.32 -1.80
C VAL A 35 8.88 -15.41 -2.67
N GLY A 36 7.92 -14.71 -2.07
CA GLY A 36 6.94 -13.88 -2.76
C GLY A 36 7.59 -12.73 -3.51
N VAL A 37 8.32 -11.86 -2.82
CA VAL A 37 9.01 -10.72 -3.44
C VAL A 37 9.99 -11.17 -4.53
N PRO A 38 10.87 -12.15 -4.34
CA PRO A 38 11.73 -12.64 -5.42
C PRO A 38 10.97 -13.10 -6.67
N ARG A 39 9.77 -13.66 -6.54
CA ARG A 39 8.93 -14.04 -7.69
C ARG A 39 8.29 -12.83 -8.36
N ILE A 40 7.78 -11.89 -7.55
CA ILE A 40 7.20 -10.64 -8.04
C ILE A 40 8.25 -9.86 -8.84
N LEU A 41 9.45 -9.64 -8.29
CA LEU A 41 10.55 -8.97 -8.98
C LEU A 41 10.89 -9.62 -10.32
N ARG A 42 10.87 -10.97 -10.38
CA ARG A 42 11.07 -11.69 -11.66
C ARG A 42 10.00 -11.37 -12.69
N VAL A 43 8.73 -11.27 -12.26
CA VAL A 43 7.61 -10.92 -13.14
C VAL A 43 7.74 -9.49 -13.60
N LEU A 44 7.95 -8.53 -12.68
CA LEU A 44 8.10 -7.12 -13.01
C LEU A 44 9.23 -6.87 -14.00
N ARG A 45 10.39 -7.52 -13.79
CA ARG A 45 11.53 -7.46 -14.72
C ARG A 45 11.19 -8.04 -16.10
N ALA A 46 10.49 -9.19 -16.14
CA ALA A 46 10.10 -9.83 -17.41
C ALA A 46 9.08 -9.01 -18.20
N GLU A 47 8.25 -8.25 -17.51
CA GLU A 47 7.25 -7.37 -18.12
C GLU A 47 7.75 -5.92 -18.27
N ASP A 48 8.99 -5.61 -17.90
CA ASP A 48 9.59 -4.27 -17.95
C ASP A 48 8.70 -3.20 -17.30
N VAL A 49 8.26 -3.44 -16.07
CA VAL A 49 7.41 -2.53 -15.28
C VAL A 49 8.06 -2.21 -13.95
N ARG A 50 7.93 -0.95 -13.53
CA ARG A 50 8.26 -0.52 -12.18
C ARG A 50 7.03 -0.56 -11.29
N ALA A 51 7.25 -0.75 -10.00
CA ALA A 51 6.21 -0.79 -8.97
C ALA A 51 6.69 -0.08 -7.71
N THR A 52 5.76 0.21 -6.80
CA THR A 52 6.08 0.75 -5.47
C THR A 52 5.89 -0.34 -4.43
N PHE A 53 6.84 -0.45 -3.51
CA PHE A 53 6.80 -1.37 -2.39
C PHE A 53 6.71 -0.55 -1.10
N PHE A 54 5.59 -0.60 -0.41
CA PHE A 54 5.43 0.00 0.90
C PHE A 54 6.01 -0.95 1.96
N VAL A 55 6.92 -0.45 2.77
CA VAL A 55 7.74 -1.29 3.65
C VAL A 55 7.66 -0.78 5.09
N PRO A 56 7.14 -1.60 6.03
CA PRO A 56 7.24 -1.30 7.45
C PRO A 56 8.70 -1.26 7.91
N GLY A 57 9.03 -0.35 8.83
CA GLY A 57 10.38 -0.25 9.37
C GLY A 57 10.89 -1.57 9.97
N LEU A 58 10.04 -2.30 10.69
CA LEU A 58 10.37 -3.61 11.24
C LEU A 58 10.72 -4.63 10.13
N THR A 59 10.03 -4.58 9.00
CA THR A 59 10.34 -5.42 7.83
C THR A 59 11.68 -5.01 7.20
N ALA A 60 11.96 -3.71 7.11
CA ALA A 60 13.24 -3.21 6.60
C ALA A 60 14.41 -3.67 7.48
N GLU A 61 14.26 -3.61 8.80
CA GLU A 61 15.26 -4.10 9.76
C GLU A 61 15.50 -5.62 9.65
N ARG A 62 14.44 -6.38 9.42
CA ARG A 62 14.50 -7.84 9.38
C ARG A 62 15.01 -8.39 8.04
N TYR A 63 14.76 -7.68 6.94
CA TYR A 63 15.08 -8.12 5.59
C TYR A 63 15.86 -7.06 4.77
N PRO A 64 16.93 -6.48 5.31
CA PRO A 64 17.61 -5.32 4.70
C PRO A 64 18.12 -5.60 3.28
N ASP A 65 18.65 -6.79 3.03
CA ASP A 65 19.18 -7.14 1.71
C ASP A 65 18.08 -7.29 0.66
N LEU A 66 16.89 -7.72 1.06
CA LEU A 66 15.74 -7.76 0.16
C LEU A 66 15.31 -6.34 -0.24
N ILE A 67 15.27 -5.42 0.74
CA ILE A 67 14.84 -4.05 0.47
C ILE A 67 15.86 -3.33 -0.42
N ARG A 68 17.17 -3.51 -0.21
CA ARG A 68 18.20 -3.02 -1.13
C ARG A 68 18.01 -3.57 -2.54
N ARG A 69 17.74 -4.87 -2.66
CA ARG A 69 17.50 -5.50 -3.96
C ARG A 69 16.30 -4.89 -4.70
N ILE A 70 15.22 -4.51 -4.00
CA ILE A 70 14.07 -3.85 -4.62
C ILE A 70 14.51 -2.53 -5.27
N ILE A 71 15.30 -1.72 -4.57
CA ILE A 71 15.87 -0.48 -5.09
C ILE A 71 16.85 -0.74 -6.25
N ASP A 72 17.75 -1.71 -6.11
CA ASP A 72 18.73 -2.05 -7.14
C ASP A 72 18.07 -2.53 -8.45
N GLU A 73 16.88 -3.11 -8.37
CA GLU A 73 16.07 -3.49 -9.53
C GLU A 73 15.20 -2.33 -10.08
N GLY A 74 15.36 -1.11 -9.54
CA GLY A 74 14.73 0.12 -10.05
C GLY A 74 13.31 0.37 -9.59
N HIS A 75 12.85 -0.32 -8.54
CA HIS A 75 11.53 -0.12 -7.96
C HIS A 75 11.57 0.94 -6.85
N GLU A 76 10.41 1.54 -6.60
CA GLU A 76 10.24 2.49 -5.51
C GLU A 76 10.00 1.79 -4.17
N VAL A 77 10.55 2.35 -3.09
CA VAL A 77 10.22 1.97 -1.71
C VAL A 77 9.49 3.13 -1.06
N GLY A 78 8.25 2.90 -0.65
CA GLY A 78 7.41 3.79 0.14
C GLY A 78 7.47 3.45 1.62
N HIS A 79 7.10 4.41 2.46
CA HIS A 79 6.99 4.26 3.91
C HIS A 79 5.66 3.59 4.29
N HIS A 80 5.70 2.68 5.28
CA HIS A 80 4.51 1.95 5.76
C HIS A 80 4.51 1.85 7.30
N SER A 81 4.72 2.97 7.99
CA SER A 81 4.95 3.04 9.45
C SER A 81 6.15 2.16 9.89
N HIS A 82 6.33 1.92 11.18
CA HIS A 82 7.37 1.02 11.68
C HIS A 82 6.82 -0.34 12.07
N SER A 83 5.78 -0.33 12.93
CA SER A 83 5.27 -1.53 13.59
C SER A 83 4.12 -2.21 12.87
N HIS A 84 3.57 -1.56 11.83
CA HIS A 84 2.34 -1.96 11.16
C HIS A 84 1.09 -1.94 12.06
N ARG A 85 1.12 -1.23 13.21
CA ARG A 85 -0.09 -0.95 14.00
C ARG A 85 -0.97 0.04 13.25
N ALA A 86 -2.28 -0.17 13.33
CA ALA A 86 -3.24 0.76 12.75
C ALA A 86 -3.13 2.14 13.44
N PRO A 87 -2.93 3.24 12.70
CA PRO A 87 -2.88 4.58 13.31
C PRO A 87 -4.07 4.90 14.21
N LEU A 88 -5.27 4.45 13.85
CA LEU A 88 -6.50 4.62 14.66
C LEU A 88 -6.44 3.98 16.07
N GLU A 89 -5.49 3.07 16.32
CA GLU A 89 -5.27 2.44 17.63
C GLU A 89 -4.18 3.15 18.44
N LEU A 90 -3.60 4.22 17.90
CA LEU A 90 -2.50 4.98 18.47
C LEU A 90 -2.99 6.37 18.91
N SER A 91 -2.36 6.92 19.93
CA SER A 91 -2.43 8.36 20.14
C SER A 91 -1.60 9.08 19.07
N GLU A 92 -1.89 10.36 18.82
CA GLU A 92 -1.11 11.19 17.86
C GLU A 92 0.40 11.12 18.11
N GLY A 93 0.83 11.18 19.36
CA GLY A 93 2.26 11.07 19.71
C GLY A 93 2.84 9.68 19.42
N GLU A 94 2.07 8.60 19.58
CA GLU A 94 2.50 7.25 19.24
C GLU A 94 2.52 7.05 17.73
N GLU A 95 1.55 7.57 16.97
CA GLU A 95 1.53 7.53 15.51
C GLU A 95 2.77 8.23 14.93
N ARG A 96 3.05 9.45 15.40
CA ARG A 96 4.24 10.21 15.00
C ARG A 96 5.53 9.45 15.31
N LEU A 97 5.66 8.87 16.49
CA LEU A 97 6.84 8.10 16.88
C LEU A 97 7.00 6.83 16.05
N ASP A 98 5.91 6.15 15.72
CA ASP A 98 5.93 4.97 14.86
C ASP A 98 6.31 5.34 13.42
N PHE A 99 5.82 6.47 12.94
CA PHE A 99 6.21 7.03 11.65
C PHE A 99 7.72 7.35 11.61
N GLU A 100 8.23 8.09 12.59
CA GLU A 100 9.64 8.46 12.71
C GLU A 100 10.55 7.23 12.71
N ARG A 101 10.22 6.22 13.50
CA ARG A 101 10.98 4.95 13.55
C ARG A 101 11.00 4.23 12.20
N GLY A 102 9.89 4.26 11.47
CA GLY A 102 9.83 3.73 10.09
C GLY A 102 10.79 4.46 9.17
N MET A 103 10.81 5.79 9.23
CA MET A 103 11.74 6.63 8.48
C MET A 103 13.21 6.32 8.82
N GLU A 104 13.53 6.23 10.11
CA GLU A 104 14.88 5.89 10.56
C GLU A 104 15.34 4.51 10.07
N ALA A 105 14.43 3.52 10.07
CA ALA A 105 14.74 2.18 9.59
C ALA A 105 15.08 2.17 8.10
N LEU A 106 14.36 2.96 7.29
CA LEU A 106 14.63 3.11 5.86
C LEU A 106 15.89 3.94 5.60
N ASP A 107 16.12 5.03 6.35
CA ASP A 107 17.32 5.87 6.22
C ASP A 107 18.61 5.09 6.52
N ARG A 108 18.60 4.15 7.49
CA ARG A 108 19.73 3.22 7.73
C ARG A 108 20.09 2.36 6.52
N LEU A 109 19.18 2.19 5.57
CA LEU A 109 19.42 1.53 4.28
C LEU A 109 19.76 2.51 3.16
N GLY A 110 19.85 3.82 3.45
CA GLY A 110 20.06 4.88 2.48
C GLY A 110 18.82 5.21 1.65
N ILE A 111 17.64 4.84 2.13
CA ILE A 111 16.35 5.01 1.43
C ILE A 111 15.61 6.20 2.02
N ARG A 112 15.23 7.13 1.14
CA ARG A 112 14.37 8.26 1.47
C ARG A 112 13.05 8.10 0.72
N PRO A 113 12.01 7.56 1.36
CA PRO A 113 10.72 7.37 0.73
C PRO A 113 10.09 8.72 0.38
N ARG A 114 9.42 8.79 -0.76
CA ARG A 114 8.66 9.96 -1.20
C ARG A 114 7.20 9.91 -0.80
N GLY A 115 6.71 8.74 -0.40
CA GLY A 115 5.33 8.56 -0.06
C GLY A 115 5.07 7.61 1.08
N HIS A 116 3.87 7.72 1.62
CA HIS A 116 3.37 6.96 2.76
C HIS A 116 2.09 6.21 2.42
N ARG A 117 1.93 5.06 3.07
CA ARG A 117 0.66 4.34 3.22
C ARG A 117 0.53 3.88 4.66
N SER A 118 -0.60 4.13 5.28
CA SER A 118 -0.91 3.65 6.62
C SER A 118 -1.21 2.16 6.61
N ALA A 119 -0.82 1.46 7.68
CA ALA A 119 -1.24 0.08 7.89
C ALA A 119 -2.77 -0.01 7.85
N LEU A 120 -3.29 -1.02 7.15
CA LEU A 120 -4.74 -1.27 6.97
C LEU A 120 -5.51 -0.12 6.30
N TRP A 121 -4.84 0.89 5.72
CA TRP A 121 -5.40 2.17 5.30
C TRP A 121 -6.16 2.90 6.43
N ALA A 122 -5.79 2.62 7.67
CA ALA A 122 -6.43 3.17 8.88
C ALA A 122 -5.80 4.51 9.29
N ALA A 123 -5.67 5.43 8.33
CA ALA A 123 -5.15 6.78 8.58
C ALA A 123 -6.04 7.56 9.57
N THR A 124 -5.41 8.41 10.36
CA THR A 124 -6.09 9.45 11.14
C THR A 124 -6.16 10.75 10.33
N TRP A 125 -6.87 11.74 10.82
CA TRP A 125 -6.87 13.08 10.22
C TRP A 125 -5.50 13.78 10.32
N GLU A 126 -4.64 13.32 11.25
CA GLU A 126 -3.29 13.84 11.46
C GLU A 126 -2.25 13.19 10.53
N THR A 127 -2.54 12.01 9.99
CA THR A 127 -1.58 11.22 9.19
C THR A 127 -0.99 12.03 8.04
N ALA A 128 -1.82 12.73 7.27
CA ALA A 128 -1.38 13.56 6.14
C ALA A 128 -0.45 14.70 6.58
N ALA A 129 -0.75 15.33 7.73
CA ALA A 129 0.08 16.40 8.28
C ALA A 129 1.43 15.86 8.78
N ILE A 130 1.42 14.69 9.43
CA ILE A 130 2.65 13.97 9.83
C ILE A 130 3.49 13.63 8.59
N ALA A 131 2.88 13.08 7.54
CA ALA A 131 3.59 12.74 6.32
C ALA A 131 4.24 13.98 5.66
N VAL A 132 3.54 15.12 5.61
CA VAL A 132 4.08 16.40 5.12
C VAL A 132 5.28 16.85 5.95
N GLU A 133 5.21 16.75 7.28
CA GLU A 133 6.30 17.14 8.16
C GLU A 133 7.57 16.33 7.91
N PHE A 134 7.42 15.02 7.61
CA PHE A 134 8.53 14.14 7.24
C PHE A 134 8.94 14.24 5.76
N GLY A 135 8.37 15.21 5.01
CA GLY A 135 8.77 15.51 3.65
C GLY A 135 8.21 14.55 2.59
N MET A 136 7.07 13.92 2.85
CA MET A 136 6.41 13.07 1.87
C MET A 136 5.76 13.91 0.77
N ASP A 137 5.84 13.43 -0.46
CA ASP A 137 5.22 14.02 -1.64
C ASP A 137 3.79 13.53 -1.86
N TYR A 138 3.52 12.28 -1.49
CA TYR A 138 2.20 11.66 -1.65
C TYR A 138 1.88 10.70 -0.50
N GLU A 139 0.59 10.43 -0.35
CA GLU A 139 0.09 9.32 0.45
C GLU A 139 -0.94 8.51 -0.35
N SER A 140 -1.34 7.34 0.19
CA SER A 140 -2.32 6.45 -0.45
C SER A 140 -3.18 5.79 0.63
N ASN A 141 -4.19 6.51 1.12
CA ASN A 141 -5.01 6.15 2.27
C ASN A 141 -6.51 6.38 2.07
N MET A 142 -6.91 7.51 1.48
CA MET A 142 -8.31 7.92 1.35
C MET A 142 -8.98 7.26 0.13
N MET A 143 -10.27 6.91 0.25
CA MET A 143 -11.00 6.10 -0.73
C MET A 143 -12.20 6.82 -1.37
N ASP A 144 -12.23 8.13 -1.30
CA ASP A 144 -13.36 8.95 -1.70
C ASP A 144 -13.28 9.49 -3.13
N ASN A 145 -12.26 9.05 -3.89
CA ASN A 145 -12.08 9.37 -5.31
C ASN A 145 -11.38 8.21 -6.03
N ASP A 146 -11.46 8.17 -7.35
CA ASP A 146 -10.71 7.27 -8.23
C ASP A 146 -9.61 8.00 -9.04
N ARG A 147 -9.39 9.29 -8.74
CA ARG A 147 -8.32 10.12 -9.28
C ARG A 147 -7.48 10.73 -8.16
N PRO A 148 -6.17 10.87 -8.35
CA PRO A 148 -5.35 11.61 -7.40
C PRO A 148 -5.83 13.05 -7.22
N TYR A 149 -5.69 13.57 -6.01
CA TYR A 149 -6.00 14.95 -5.66
C TYR A 149 -5.00 15.49 -4.63
N VAL A 150 -5.01 16.79 -4.39
CA VAL A 150 -4.14 17.42 -3.40
C VAL A 150 -4.92 17.63 -2.10
N LEU A 151 -4.36 17.14 -1.00
CA LEU A 151 -4.79 17.46 0.36
C LEU A 151 -4.02 18.69 0.86
N GLU A 152 -4.76 19.66 1.35
CA GLU A 152 -4.26 20.83 2.07
C GLU A 152 -4.20 20.50 3.56
N THR A 153 -3.03 20.47 4.15
CA THR A 153 -2.82 20.26 5.59
C THR A 153 -2.37 21.55 6.25
N GLY A 154 -2.41 21.61 7.58
CA GLY A 154 -1.91 22.79 8.31
C GLY A 154 -0.41 23.07 8.11
N GLY A 155 0.36 22.08 7.63
CA GLY A 155 1.82 22.17 7.43
C GLY A 155 2.27 22.24 5.96
N GLY A 156 1.36 22.08 5.01
CA GLY A 156 1.68 22.04 3.59
C GLY A 156 0.68 21.23 2.78
N THR A 157 1.11 20.70 1.65
CA THR A 157 0.25 19.91 0.75
C THR A 157 0.84 18.56 0.43
N ILE A 158 0.00 17.56 0.25
CA ILE A 158 0.37 16.22 -0.15
C ILE A 158 -0.57 15.71 -1.24
N VAL A 159 -0.10 14.87 -2.15
CA VAL A 159 -0.96 14.23 -3.14
C VAL A 159 -1.56 12.96 -2.52
N GLU A 160 -2.88 12.88 -2.44
CA GLU A 160 -3.55 11.61 -2.18
C GLU A 160 -3.64 10.81 -3.48
N VAL A 161 -3.26 9.54 -3.40
CA VAL A 161 -3.41 8.55 -4.48
C VAL A 161 -4.37 7.47 -3.99
N PRO A 162 -5.69 7.62 -4.28
CA PRO A 162 -6.73 6.83 -3.63
C PRO A 162 -6.61 5.33 -3.92
N PRO A 163 -6.51 4.49 -2.88
CA PRO A 163 -6.66 3.04 -3.01
C PRO A 163 -8.12 2.63 -2.87
N HIS A 164 -8.41 1.34 -3.06
CA HIS A 164 -9.72 0.79 -2.73
C HIS A 164 -9.61 -0.71 -2.42
N TRP A 165 -10.40 -1.22 -1.47
CA TRP A 165 -10.36 -2.63 -1.06
C TRP A 165 -10.66 -3.62 -2.19
N SER A 166 -11.48 -3.27 -3.18
CA SER A 166 -11.74 -4.15 -4.33
C SER A 166 -10.51 -4.35 -5.23
N TRP A 167 -9.52 -3.45 -5.14
CA TRP A 167 -8.26 -3.52 -5.89
C TRP A 167 -7.10 -4.06 -5.05
N ASP A 168 -7.43 -4.63 -3.91
CA ASP A 168 -6.50 -5.28 -3.01
C ASP A 168 -6.61 -6.80 -3.09
N ASP A 169 -5.51 -7.50 -2.87
CA ASP A 169 -5.49 -8.96 -2.88
C ASP A 169 -5.93 -9.58 -1.54
N PHE A 170 -5.96 -8.80 -0.47
CA PHE A 170 -6.31 -9.29 0.87
C PHE A 170 -7.76 -9.77 0.93
N PRO A 171 -8.79 -9.03 0.46
CA PRO A 171 -10.16 -9.52 0.39
C PRO A 171 -10.36 -10.75 -0.50
N GLN A 172 -9.44 -10.98 -1.45
CA GLN A 172 -9.52 -12.09 -2.39
C GLN A 172 -8.87 -13.38 -1.87
N TYR A 173 -7.80 -13.26 -1.06
CA TYR A 173 -6.90 -14.38 -0.78
C TYR A 173 -6.59 -14.62 0.68
N ALA A 174 -6.91 -13.67 1.58
CA ALA A 174 -6.58 -13.83 2.98
C ALA A 174 -7.51 -14.82 3.67
N TYR A 175 -6.90 -15.73 4.41
CA TYR A 175 -7.57 -16.65 5.31
C TYR A 175 -6.67 -16.99 6.47
N LEU A 176 -7.07 -16.61 7.67
CA LEU A 176 -6.45 -17.00 8.93
C LEU A 176 -7.57 -17.32 9.92
N TRP A 177 -7.39 -18.37 10.72
CA TRP A 177 -8.36 -18.76 11.72
C TRP A 177 -8.11 -18.08 13.08
N ASP A 178 -6.85 -17.67 13.34
CA ASP A 178 -6.44 -16.92 14.52
C ASP A 178 -5.21 -16.04 14.16
N PRO A 179 -5.33 -14.71 14.19
CA PRO A 179 -6.58 -13.96 14.35
C PRO A 179 -7.59 -14.29 13.24
N ASP A 180 -8.89 -14.17 13.50
CA ASP A 180 -9.95 -14.41 12.50
C ASP A 180 -9.95 -13.29 11.44
N VAL A 181 -9.03 -13.40 10.49
CA VAL A 181 -8.78 -12.39 9.47
C VAL A 181 -8.93 -13.01 8.09
N GLY A 182 -9.75 -12.36 7.28
CA GLY A 182 -10.06 -12.81 5.92
C GLY A 182 -10.87 -14.11 5.91
N LYS A 183 -11.75 -14.26 4.93
CA LYS A 183 -12.64 -15.44 4.87
C LYS A 183 -12.68 -16.08 3.49
N ASN A 184 -11.99 -15.48 2.53
CA ASN A 184 -12.09 -15.89 1.15
C ASN A 184 -10.74 -16.37 0.62
N VAL A 185 -10.78 -17.49 -0.08
CA VAL A 185 -9.68 -17.92 -0.94
C VAL A 185 -10.28 -18.18 -2.32
N VAL A 186 -10.33 -17.12 -3.14
CA VAL A 186 -10.86 -17.23 -4.49
C VAL A 186 -9.81 -17.75 -5.47
N ALA A 187 -10.26 -18.26 -6.62
CA ALA A 187 -9.36 -18.61 -7.70
C ALA A 187 -8.68 -17.34 -8.25
N PRO A 188 -7.37 -17.40 -8.62
CA PRO A 188 -6.67 -16.24 -9.18
C PRO A 188 -7.35 -15.65 -10.43
N SER A 189 -8.07 -16.46 -11.20
CA SER A 189 -8.87 -15.99 -12.34
C SER A 189 -10.07 -15.13 -11.94
N GLN A 190 -10.64 -15.34 -10.76
CA GLN A 190 -11.73 -14.50 -10.24
C GLN A 190 -11.21 -13.13 -9.79
N ALA A 191 -10.10 -13.09 -9.05
CA ALA A 191 -9.47 -11.83 -8.68
C ALA A 191 -9.01 -11.05 -9.93
N LEU A 192 -8.34 -11.71 -10.88
CA LEU A 192 -7.96 -11.11 -12.15
C LEU A 192 -9.18 -10.51 -12.89
N LYS A 193 -10.31 -11.22 -12.88
CA LYS A 193 -11.54 -10.73 -13.53
C LYS A 193 -12.02 -9.44 -12.88
N VAL A 194 -12.08 -9.38 -11.54
CA VAL A 194 -12.47 -8.15 -10.81
C VAL A 194 -11.56 -6.99 -11.21
N TRP A 195 -10.24 -7.18 -11.11
CA TRP A 195 -9.28 -6.11 -11.41
C TRP A 195 -9.28 -5.69 -12.88
N ALA A 196 -9.51 -6.62 -13.81
CA ALA A 196 -9.54 -6.33 -15.23
C ALA A 196 -10.82 -5.58 -15.63
N GLU A 197 -11.97 -5.95 -15.09
CA GLU A 197 -13.25 -5.26 -15.35
C GLU A 197 -13.23 -3.84 -14.78
N GLU A 198 -12.67 -3.64 -13.58
CA GLU A 198 -12.48 -2.30 -13.01
C GLU A 198 -11.52 -1.46 -13.84
N LEU A 199 -10.36 -2.01 -14.20
CA LEU A 199 -9.39 -1.28 -15.02
C LEU A 199 -9.96 -0.89 -16.40
N ASP A 200 -10.73 -1.76 -17.01
CA ASP A 200 -11.38 -1.46 -18.31
C ASP A 200 -12.40 -0.32 -18.17
N ALA A 201 -13.25 -0.37 -17.15
CA ALA A 201 -14.22 0.69 -16.88
C ALA A 201 -13.52 2.03 -16.54
N MET A 202 -12.45 2.01 -15.76
CA MET A 202 -11.68 3.22 -15.40
C MET A 202 -11.06 3.93 -16.61
N ARG A 203 -10.79 3.22 -17.72
CA ARG A 203 -10.31 3.84 -18.96
C ARG A 203 -11.33 4.83 -19.52
N GLU A 204 -12.62 4.49 -19.44
CA GLU A 204 -13.71 5.37 -19.91
C GLU A 204 -13.81 6.64 -19.05
N TRP A 205 -13.51 6.55 -17.76
CA TRP A 205 -13.61 7.66 -16.80
C TRP A 205 -12.31 8.45 -16.66
N GLY A 206 -11.20 7.96 -17.23
CA GLY A 206 -9.88 8.56 -17.05
C GLY A 206 -9.40 8.52 -15.60
N ALA A 207 -9.67 7.42 -14.93
CA ALA A 207 -9.35 7.16 -13.52
C ALA A 207 -8.03 6.38 -13.35
N ALA A 208 -7.62 6.14 -12.13
CA ALA A 208 -6.36 5.46 -11.79
C ALA A 208 -6.61 4.26 -10.87
N LEU A 209 -6.49 3.05 -11.40
CA LEU A 209 -6.53 1.85 -10.57
C LEU A 209 -5.23 1.70 -9.77
N VAL A 210 -5.34 1.61 -8.45
CA VAL A 210 -4.24 1.33 -7.51
C VAL A 210 -4.32 -0.13 -7.08
N LEU A 211 -3.75 -1.03 -7.90
CA LEU A 211 -3.67 -2.43 -7.49
C LEU A 211 -2.70 -2.56 -6.32
N ASN A 212 -3.18 -3.04 -5.20
CA ASN A 212 -2.37 -3.41 -4.05
C ASN A 212 -2.29 -4.92 -3.87
N ALA A 213 -1.13 -5.43 -3.52
CA ALA A 213 -0.92 -6.84 -3.29
C ALA A 213 0.10 -7.11 -2.19
N HIS A 214 -0.16 -8.14 -1.39
CA HIS A 214 0.72 -8.57 -0.31
C HIS A 214 1.57 -9.76 -0.76
N PRO A 215 2.90 -9.69 -0.74
CA PRO A 215 3.75 -10.75 -1.26
C PRO A 215 3.56 -12.13 -0.62
N PHE A 216 3.10 -12.19 0.63
CA PHE A 216 2.77 -13.48 1.28
C PHE A 216 1.50 -14.12 0.72
N LEU A 217 0.60 -13.33 0.11
CA LEU A 217 -0.60 -13.76 -0.60
C LEU A 217 -0.33 -13.90 -2.11
N SER A 218 -0.07 -12.81 -2.79
CA SER A 218 0.06 -12.76 -4.26
C SER A 218 1.40 -13.25 -4.80
N GLY A 219 2.42 -13.42 -3.95
CA GLY A 219 3.66 -14.11 -4.34
C GLY A 219 3.52 -15.62 -4.53
N ARG A 220 2.34 -16.22 -4.27
CA ARG A 220 2.07 -17.64 -4.54
C ARG A 220 2.03 -17.90 -6.04
N ALA A 221 2.41 -19.13 -6.43
CA ALA A 221 2.70 -19.48 -7.82
C ALA A 221 1.61 -19.13 -8.85
N SER A 222 0.34 -19.38 -8.52
CA SER A 222 -0.77 -19.06 -9.42
C SER A 222 -1.21 -17.61 -9.34
N ARG A 223 -1.08 -16.99 -8.16
CA ARG A 223 -1.54 -15.61 -7.92
C ARG A 223 -0.61 -14.58 -8.56
N VAL A 224 0.71 -14.79 -8.51
CA VAL A 224 1.67 -13.91 -9.21
C VAL A 224 1.48 -13.93 -10.73
N ARG A 225 0.94 -15.03 -11.30
CA ARG A 225 0.55 -15.04 -12.72
C ARG A 225 -0.64 -14.16 -13.02
N ALA A 226 -1.61 -14.04 -12.12
CA ALA A 226 -2.74 -13.12 -12.30
C ALA A 226 -2.26 -11.65 -12.38
N ILE A 227 -1.29 -11.25 -11.56
CA ILE A 227 -0.66 -9.92 -11.65
C ILE A 227 0.02 -9.75 -13.02
N ARG A 228 0.81 -10.72 -13.47
CA ARG A 228 1.44 -10.69 -14.79
C ARG A 228 0.41 -10.53 -15.91
N ASP A 229 -0.66 -11.31 -15.84
CA ASP A 229 -1.69 -11.32 -16.87
C ASP A 229 -2.48 -10.00 -16.91
N LEU A 230 -2.68 -9.35 -15.76
CA LEU A 230 -3.24 -7.99 -15.70
C LEU A 230 -2.30 -6.94 -16.32
N ILE A 231 -1.00 -7.01 -16.04
CA ILE A 231 0.00 -6.12 -16.65
C ILE A 231 -0.03 -6.25 -18.18
N ARG A 232 -0.09 -7.47 -18.69
CA ARG A 232 -0.15 -7.73 -20.13
C ARG A 232 -1.43 -7.19 -20.74
N LEU A 233 -2.58 -7.43 -20.09
CA LEU A 233 -3.87 -6.90 -20.53
C LEU A 233 -3.84 -5.38 -20.62
N ALA A 234 -3.34 -4.69 -19.60
CA ALA A 234 -3.19 -3.24 -19.61
C ALA A 234 -2.29 -2.74 -20.76
N ARG A 235 -1.21 -3.47 -21.05
CA ARG A 235 -0.32 -3.14 -22.17
C ARG A 235 -0.97 -3.38 -23.53
N ASP A 236 -1.71 -4.47 -23.68
CA ASP A 236 -2.38 -4.83 -24.95
C ASP A 236 -3.44 -3.80 -25.37
N TRP A 237 -4.04 -3.09 -24.42
CA TRP A 237 -4.95 -1.98 -24.73
C TRP A 237 -4.25 -0.74 -25.29
N GLY A 238 -2.99 -0.51 -24.96
CA GLY A 238 -2.14 0.54 -25.52
C GLY A 238 -2.40 1.97 -25.01
N ASP A 239 -3.43 2.18 -24.21
CA ASP A 239 -3.83 3.47 -23.64
C ASP A 239 -3.70 3.51 -22.10
N VAL A 240 -3.21 2.44 -21.49
CA VAL A 240 -2.99 2.33 -20.04
C VAL A 240 -1.50 2.46 -19.72
N ALA A 241 -1.15 3.41 -18.87
CA ALA A 241 0.19 3.53 -18.32
C ALA A 241 0.31 2.78 -16.99
N VAL A 242 1.31 1.90 -16.87
CA VAL A 242 1.67 1.28 -15.57
C VAL A 242 2.75 2.13 -14.93
N LEU A 243 2.46 2.72 -13.76
CA LEU A 243 3.31 3.71 -13.09
C LEU A 243 3.63 3.28 -11.66
N SER A 244 4.75 3.74 -11.11
CA SER A 244 4.99 3.78 -9.68
C SER A 244 4.10 4.85 -9.01
N ALA A 245 4.02 4.83 -7.68
CA ALA A 245 3.22 5.81 -6.95
C ALA A 245 3.76 7.23 -7.11
N SER A 246 5.08 7.40 -7.02
CA SER A 246 5.69 8.72 -7.25
C SER A 246 5.49 9.23 -8.66
N GLU A 247 5.58 8.37 -9.69
CA GLU A 247 5.31 8.76 -11.08
C GLU A 247 3.86 9.21 -11.28
N LEU A 248 2.90 8.56 -10.62
CA LEU A 248 1.49 8.96 -10.67
C LEU A 248 1.27 10.27 -9.93
N ALA A 249 1.84 10.43 -8.74
CA ALA A 249 1.75 11.66 -7.96
C ALA A 249 2.39 12.86 -8.69
N ASP A 250 3.54 12.66 -9.34
CA ASP A 250 4.20 13.70 -10.13
C ASP A 250 3.33 14.14 -11.33
N ARG A 251 2.71 13.18 -12.02
CA ARG A 251 1.76 13.50 -13.11
C ARG A 251 0.55 14.28 -12.60
N ALA A 252 -0.02 13.83 -11.48
CA ALA A 252 -1.15 14.49 -10.87
C ALA A 252 -0.84 15.94 -10.50
N ARG A 253 0.33 16.22 -9.92
CA ARG A 253 0.77 17.59 -9.58
C ARG A 253 0.91 18.52 -10.77
N THR A 254 1.19 17.99 -11.96
CA THR A 254 1.32 18.79 -13.19
C THR A 254 0.00 19.06 -13.88
N ASP A 255 -1.08 18.42 -13.46
CA ASP A 255 -2.42 18.64 -13.98
C ASP A 255 -2.97 19.97 -13.42
N PRO A 256 -3.23 21.00 -14.26
CA PRO A 256 -3.78 22.27 -13.80
C PRO A 256 -5.23 22.14 -13.28
N ALA A 257 -5.91 21.03 -13.59
CA ALA A 257 -7.26 20.73 -13.16
C ALA A 257 -7.31 19.81 -11.93
N ILE A 258 -6.16 19.51 -11.32
CA ILE A 258 -6.12 18.65 -10.14
C ILE A 258 -7.00 19.24 -9.03
N GLU A 259 -7.85 18.39 -8.49
CA GLU A 259 -8.70 18.78 -7.36
C GLU A 259 -7.85 19.06 -6.12
N ARG A 260 -8.27 20.05 -5.31
CA ARG A 260 -7.64 20.40 -4.04
C ARG A 260 -8.70 20.40 -2.95
N ARG A 261 -8.39 19.77 -1.82
CA ARG A 261 -9.32 19.62 -0.69
C ARG A 261 -8.62 19.93 0.62
N ASN A 262 -9.35 20.46 1.57
CA ASN A 262 -8.88 20.51 2.95
C ASN A 262 -8.93 19.11 3.56
N ASN A 263 -7.97 18.83 4.43
CA ASN A 263 -7.93 17.62 5.24
C ASN A 263 -8.57 17.92 6.61
N ASP A 264 -9.88 18.11 6.62
CA ASP A 264 -10.63 18.46 7.82
C ASP A 264 -11.58 17.33 8.25
N PRO A 265 -11.69 17.05 9.56
CA PRO A 265 -12.68 16.12 10.07
C PRO A 265 -14.11 16.50 9.70
N ILE A 266 -14.95 15.50 9.46
CA ILE A 266 -16.39 15.71 9.28
C ILE A 266 -16.99 16.20 10.60
N HIS A 267 -17.66 17.35 10.58
CA HIS A 267 -18.41 17.81 11.74
C HIS A 267 -19.63 16.93 11.98
N VAL A 268 -19.68 16.32 13.17
CA VAL A 268 -20.77 15.43 13.56
C VAL A 268 -21.66 16.11 14.60
N ASP A 269 -22.96 16.24 14.30
CA ASP A 269 -23.94 16.71 15.28
C ASP A 269 -24.29 15.58 16.28
N PRO A 270 -23.95 15.71 17.57
CA PRO A 270 -24.24 14.68 18.57
C PRO A 270 -25.73 14.45 18.83
N ASN A 271 -26.62 15.39 18.41
CA ASN A 271 -28.05 15.18 18.49
C ASN A 271 -28.58 14.24 17.37
N VAL A 272 -27.86 14.19 16.26
CA VAL A 272 -28.19 13.31 15.14
C VAL A 272 -27.51 11.94 15.33
N TYR A 273 -26.27 11.95 15.85
CA TYR A 273 -25.46 10.73 16.10
C TYR A 273 -25.10 10.65 17.58
N PRO A 274 -26.02 10.17 18.45
CA PRO A 274 -25.88 10.23 19.91
C PRO A 274 -24.97 9.12 20.49
N HIS A 275 -24.43 8.22 19.67
CA HIS A 275 -23.55 7.12 20.09
C HIS A 275 -22.11 7.41 19.71
N GLU A 276 -21.19 7.18 20.68
CA GLU A 276 -19.74 7.20 20.45
C GLU A 276 -19.29 5.88 19.82
#